data_4bf38b1a2e4bb47e5238fac381ae1c10
#
_entry.id   4bf38b1a2e4bb47e5238fac381ae1c10
#
_cell.length_a   1.000
_cell.length_b   1.000
_cell.length_c   1.000
_cell.angle_alpha   90.00
_cell.angle_beta   90.00
_cell.angle_gamma   90.00
#
_symmetry.space_group_name_H-M   'P 1'
#
loop_
_entity.id
_entity.type
_entity.pdbx_description
1 polymer ?
#
loop_
_entity_poly.entity_id
_entity_poly.type
_entity_poly.pdbx_seq_one_letter_code
_entity_poly.pdbx_strand_id
1 'polypeptide(L)'
;MRTNLIKKKEAPKVEEKAVDGILDMVIAFDTTGSMYKYIKAVKKHVIELIPKLFAANPKLKVSIVAFGDYCDMRSKSDFGDAYQVIDLTDNENKLIKFVKKAINTGGGDRDEFYELVLKKIVEETSWREGSTKSVLLIADANPHGIGYSYSDIIRNNQIDWREEAKKAAAKGIKIDTMQCGTSRWYKELSKITNGINLPFKTDSKTSQVIEAASYARGGESTRGLFKATMDSALASGDTEISAVYTAYSKELV
;
A
#
# COMPACT_ATOMS: atom_id res chain seq x y z
N MET A 1 15.93 30.04 -44.09
CA MET A 1 16.21 30.18 -42.62
C MET A 1 15.93 28.84 -41.93
N ARG A 2 16.95 28.16 -41.44
CA ARG A 2 16.81 26.90 -40.71
C ARG A 2 16.80 27.23 -39.24
N THR A 3 15.67 27.01 -38.58
CA THR A 3 15.51 27.18 -37.12
C THR A 3 16.10 25.97 -36.40
N ASN A 4 17.23 26.16 -35.72
CA ASN A 4 17.81 25.16 -34.85
C ASN A 4 16.99 25.04 -33.56
N LEU A 5 16.24 23.96 -33.43
CA LEU A 5 15.60 23.55 -32.17
C LEU A 5 16.67 23.03 -31.22
N ILE A 6 17.05 23.85 -30.23
CA ILE A 6 17.89 23.44 -29.10
C ILE A 6 17.07 22.49 -28.23
N LYS A 7 17.39 21.18 -28.28
CA LYS A 7 16.89 20.21 -27.31
C LYS A 7 17.44 20.57 -25.94
N LYS A 8 16.58 21.04 -25.03
CA LYS A 8 16.90 21.13 -23.60
C LYS A 8 17.29 19.73 -23.12
N LYS A 9 18.56 19.56 -22.73
CA LYS A 9 18.99 18.39 -21.95
C LYS A 9 18.29 18.44 -20.58
N GLU A 10 17.46 17.45 -20.30
CA GLU A 10 16.97 17.21 -18.94
C GLU A 10 18.18 16.96 -18.02
N ALA A 11 18.21 17.65 -16.89
CA ALA A 11 19.23 17.43 -15.87
C ALA A 11 19.09 15.98 -15.32
N PRO A 12 20.20 15.30 -15.01
CA PRO A 12 20.12 13.97 -14.43
C PRO A 12 19.36 14.04 -13.11
N LYS A 13 18.30 13.20 -12.97
CA LYS A 13 17.63 12.99 -11.70
C LYS A 13 18.67 12.42 -10.73
N VAL A 14 18.99 13.19 -9.70
CA VAL A 14 19.77 12.70 -8.56
C VAL A 14 18.86 11.72 -7.83
N GLU A 15 19.17 10.43 -7.87
CA GLU A 15 18.56 9.45 -6.99
C GLU A 15 18.99 9.79 -5.56
N GLU A 16 18.11 10.38 -4.77
CA GLU A 16 18.33 10.57 -3.34
C GLU A 16 18.46 9.19 -2.68
N LYS A 17 19.66 8.90 -2.19
CA LYS A 17 19.88 7.68 -1.41
C LYS A 17 19.03 7.74 -0.14
N ALA A 18 18.19 6.73 0.08
CA ALA A 18 17.43 6.60 1.31
C ALA A 18 18.37 6.63 2.52
N VAL A 19 18.00 7.39 3.55
CA VAL A 19 18.74 7.42 4.81
C VAL A 19 18.39 6.14 5.57
N ASP A 20 19.42 5.38 5.95
CA ASP A 20 19.25 4.07 6.57
C ASP A 20 18.32 4.09 7.79
N GLY A 21 17.35 3.19 7.78
CA GLY A 21 16.39 2.97 8.85
C GLY A 21 15.20 3.93 8.91
N ILE A 22 15.14 5.01 8.11
CA ILE A 22 13.94 5.85 8.04
C ILE A 22 12.92 5.16 7.12
N LEU A 23 11.81 4.68 7.68
CA LEU A 23 10.74 4.02 6.95
C LEU A 23 9.42 4.77 7.12
N ASP A 24 8.80 5.11 6.00
CA ASP A 24 7.42 5.55 5.92
C ASP A 24 6.58 4.45 5.27
N MET A 25 5.59 3.97 6.02
CA MET A 25 4.73 2.88 5.57
C MET A 25 3.27 3.32 5.56
N VAL A 26 2.60 3.12 4.44
CA VAL A 26 1.13 3.22 4.34
C VAL A 26 0.54 1.82 4.32
N ILE A 27 -0.42 1.54 5.20
CA ILE A 27 -1.24 0.34 5.16
C ILE A 27 -2.64 0.76 4.71
N ALA A 28 -2.99 0.41 3.48
CA ALA A 28 -4.26 0.75 2.86
C ALA A 28 -5.12 -0.50 2.72
N PHE A 29 -6.36 -0.47 3.18
CA PHE A 29 -7.26 -1.60 3.07
C PHE A 29 -8.68 -1.18 2.66
N ASP A 30 -9.23 -1.97 1.77
CA ASP A 30 -10.58 -1.87 1.28
C ASP A 30 -11.60 -2.27 2.37
N THR A 31 -12.67 -1.50 2.50
CA THR A 31 -13.74 -1.69 3.49
C THR A 31 -15.10 -2.00 2.88
N THR A 32 -15.16 -2.21 1.56
CA THR A 32 -16.39 -2.48 0.81
C THR A 32 -17.02 -3.82 1.13
N GLY A 33 -18.23 -4.05 0.64
CA GLY A 33 -19.04 -5.24 0.97
C GLY A 33 -18.37 -6.56 0.63
N SER A 34 -17.65 -6.65 -0.50
CA SER A 34 -16.90 -7.84 -0.91
C SER A 34 -15.81 -8.24 0.09
N MET A 35 -15.22 -7.24 0.77
CA MET A 35 -14.20 -7.41 1.79
C MET A 35 -14.73 -7.84 3.16
N TYR A 36 -16.04 -7.87 3.44
CA TYR A 36 -16.59 -8.15 4.78
C TYR A 36 -16.09 -9.44 5.40
N LYS A 37 -15.88 -10.48 4.61
CA LYS A 37 -15.31 -11.76 5.07
C LYS A 37 -13.84 -11.67 5.48
N TYR A 38 -13.12 -10.68 4.96
CA TYR A 38 -11.69 -10.47 5.23
C TYR A 38 -11.41 -9.36 6.24
N ILE A 39 -12.27 -8.32 6.30
CA ILE A 39 -12.00 -7.07 7.03
C ILE A 39 -11.70 -7.29 8.52
N LYS A 40 -12.37 -8.26 9.16
CA LYS A 40 -12.11 -8.60 10.57
C LYS A 40 -10.69 -9.13 10.76
N ALA A 41 -10.24 -10.01 9.85
CA ALA A 41 -8.89 -10.55 9.88
C ALA A 41 -7.85 -9.47 9.56
N VAL A 42 -8.12 -8.64 8.53
CA VAL A 42 -7.25 -7.49 8.18
C VAL A 42 -7.05 -6.58 9.37
N LYS A 43 -8.14 -6.10 10.00
CA LYS A 43 -8.05 -5.22 11.16
C LYS A 43 -7.30 -5.87 12.32
N LYS A 44 -7.56 -7.15 12.61
CA LYS A 44 -6.86 -7.90 13.65
C LYS A 44 -5.36 -7.94 13.38
N HIS A 45 -4.95 -8.35 12.16
CA HIS A 45 -3.54 -8.48 11.80
C HIS A 45 -2.81 -7.14 11.81
N VAL A 46 -3.44 -6.07 11.33
CA VAL A 46 -2.85 -4.71 11.37
C VAL A 46 -2.65 -4.26 12.82
N ILE A 47 -3.62 -4.50 13.71
CA ILE A 47 -3.50 -4.14 15.13
C ILE A 47 -2.38 -4.92 15.82
N GLU A 48 -2.23 -6.22 15.55
CA GLU A 48 -1.18 -7.07 16.11
C GLU A 48 0.21 -6.72 15.57
N LEU A 49 0.27 -6.23 14.33
CA LEU A 49 1.51 -5.88 13.66
C LEU A 49 2.11 -4.54 14.13
N ILE A 50 1.28 -3.52 14.36
CA ILE A 50 1.75 -2.17 14.67
C ILE A 50 2.78 -2.15 15.79
N PRO A 51 2.55 -2.75 16.99
CA PRO A 51 3.55 -2.76 18.06
C PRO A 51 4.87 -3.44 17.67
N LYS A 52 4.79 -4.52 16.90
CA LYS A 52 5.98 -5.26 16.43
C LYS A 52 6.84 -4.41 15.49
N LEU A 53 6.19 -3.66 14.60
CA LEU A 53 6.88 -2.79 13.65
C LEU A 53 7.62 -1.66 14.36
N PHE A 54 6.98 -1.02 15.33
CA PHE A 54 7.61 0.06 16.10
C PHE A 54 8.74 -0.45 17.00
N ALA A 55 8.57 -1.64 17.59
CA ALA A 55 9.65 -2.28 18.33
C ALA A 55 10.87 -2.61 17.44
N ALA A 56 10.61 -2.98 16.17
CA ALA A 56 11.65 -3.35 15.22
C ALA A 56 12.34 -2.13 14.59
N ASN A 57 11.63 -1.02 14.39
CA ASN A 57 12.17 0.19 13.76
C ASN A 57 11.70 1.47 14.48
N PRO A 58 12.55 2.05 15.36
CA PRO A 58 12.22 3.30 16.07
C PRO A 58 12.06 4.53 15.16
N LYS A 59 12.56 4.48 13.91
CA LYS A 59 12.42 5.56 12.93
C LYS A 59 11.23 5.38 11.99
N LEU A 60 10.38 4.37 12.23
CA LEU A 60 9.17 4.11 11.46
C LEU A 60 8.11 5.17 11.72
N LYS A 61 7.42 5.59 10.65
CA LYS A 61 6.08 6.20 10.71
C LYS A 61 5.11 5.40 9.88
N VAL A 62 3.89 5.28 10.39
CA VAL A 62 2.81 4.54 9.71
C VAL A 62 1.64 5.47 9.44
N SER A 63 1.09 5.37 8.24
CA SER A 63 -0.22 5.91 7.85
C SER A 63 -1.17 4.75 7.63
N ILE A 64 -2.43 4.91 7.99
CA ILE A 64 -3.49 3.93 7.71
C ILE A 64 -4.55 4.61 6.83
N VAL A 65 -4.92 3.92 5.75
CA VAL A 65 -5.99 4.32 4.84
C VAL A 65 -7.04 3.21 4.81
N ALA A 66 -8.27 3.53 5.21
CA ALA A 66 -9.43 2.64 5.05
C ALA A 66 -10.37 3.28 4.04
N PHE A 67 -10.76 2.54 2.99
CA PHE A 67 -11.43 3.17 1.86
C PHE A 67 -12.57 2.30 1.30
N GLY A 68 -13.52 2.95 0.68
CA GLY A 68 -14.68 2.39 0.00
C GLY A 68 -14.67 2.69 -1.50
N ASP A 69 -15.77 3.27 -1.97
CA ASP A 69 -15.97 3.62 -3.37
C ASP A 69 -16.67 4.97 -3.54
N TYR A 70 -16.79 5.44 -4.78
CA TYR A 70 -17.51 6.68 -5.12
C TYR A 70 -18.95 6.70 -4.62
N CYS A 71 -19.64 5.56 -4.62
CA CYS A 71 -21.01 5.44 -4.10
C CYS A 71 -21.11 5.67 -2.59
N ASP A 72 -20.02 5.50 -1.85
CA ASP A 72 -19.97 5.71 -0.41
C ASP A 72 -19.66 7.16 -0.02
N MET A 73 -19.32 8.01 -1.01
CA MET A 73 -19.07 9.44 -0.79
C MET A 73 -20.38 10.17 -0.49
N ARG A 74 -20.33 11.17 0.39
CA ARG A 74 -21.49 12.03 0.69
C ARG A 74 -21.76 13.03 -0.44
N SER A 75 -20.69 13.51 -1.07
CA SER A 75 -20.76 14.41 -2.22
C SER A 75 -19.42 14.43 -2.95
N LYS A 76 -19.37 15.12 -4.10
CA LYS A 76 -18.15 15.29 -4.91
C LYS A 76 -16.93 15.79 -4.13
N SER A 77 -17.13 16.59 -3.08
CA SER A 77 -16.07 17.17 -2.25
C SER A 77 -16.02 16.63 -0.82
N ASP A 78 -16.96 15.77 -0.43
CA ASP A 78 -17.03 15.16 0.91
C ASP A 78 -16.95 13.64 0.79
N PHE A 79 -15.78 13.13 1.06
CA PHE A 79 -15.52 11.68 1.04
C PHE A 79 -16.25 10.92 2.16
N GLY A 80 -16.58 11.60 3.28
CA GLY A 80 -17.20 10.93 4.43
C GLY A 80 -16.42 9.68 4.85
N ASP A 81 -17.13 8.56 4.95
CA ASP A 81 -16.55 7.28 5.33
C ASP A 81 -15.89 6.54 4.14
N ALA A 82 -16.10 7.01 2.91
CA ALA A 82 -15.49 6.41 1.72
C ALA A 82 -13.94 6.53 1.72
N TYR A 83 -13.38 7.56 2.36
CA TYR A 83 -11.93 7.69 2.48
C TYR A 83 -11.54 8.16 3.89
N GLN A 84 -11.14 7.21 4.71
CA GLN A 84 -10.75 7.42 6.09
C GLN A 84 -9.22 7.30 6.18
N VAL A 85 -8.56 8.31 6.72
CA VAL A 85 -7.09 8.35 6.76
C VAL A 85 -6.57 8.86 8.11
N ILE A 86 -5.51 8.25 8.59
CA ILE A 86 -4.59 8.82 9.56
C ILE A 86 -3.22 8.91 8.89
N ASP A 87 -2.71 10.12 8.73
CA ASP A 87 -1.42 10.35 8.09
C ASP A 87 -0.25 9.83 8.94
N LEU A 88 0.94 9.84 8.36
CA LEU A 88 2.18 9.30 8.94
C LEU A 88 2.40 9.75 10.38
N THR A 89 2.39 8.81 11.29
CA THR A 89 2.60 9.03 12.72
C THR A 89 3.39 7.87 13.34
N ASP A 90 4.11 8.18 14.42
CA ASP A 90 4.78 7.20 15.30
C ASP A 90 3.93 6.84 16.54
N ASN A 91 2.70 7.32 16.63
CA ASN A 91 1.81 7.05 17.75
C ASN A 91 0.98 5.79 17.56
N GLU A 92 1.46 4.67 18.12
CA GLU A 92 0.80 3.36 18.06
C GLU A 92 -0.66 3.39 18.51
N ASN A 93 -0.95 4.08 19.62
CA ASN A 93 -2.29 4.13 20.18
C ASN A 93 -3.28 4.83 19.26
N LYS A 94 -2.84 5.90 18.56
CA LYS A 94 -3.66 6.57 17.56
C LYS A 94 -3.96 5.65 16.38
N LEU A 95 -2.95 4.92 15.87
CA LEU A 95 -3.11 3.97 14.78
C LEU A 95 -4.06 2.83 15.14
N ILE A 96 -3.85 2.17 16.28
CA ILE A 96 -4.72 1.09 16.76
C ILE A 96 -6.15 1.57 16.95
N LYS A 97 -6.34 2.76 17.54
CA LYS A 97 -7.66 3.35 17.71
C LYS A 97 -8.34 3.65 16.37
N PHE A 98 -7.58 4.14 15.39
CA PHE A 98 -8.08 4.39 14.04
C PHE A 98 -8.57 3.08 13.39
N VAL A 99 -7.74 2.02 13.36
CA VAL A 99 -8.11 0.73 12.75
C VAL A 99 -9.35 0.13 13.41
N LYS A 100 -9.47 0.20 14.75
CA LYS A 100 -10.65 -0.28 15.49
C LYS A 100 -11.92 0.48 15.08
N LYS A 101 -11.80 1.78 14.79
CA LYS A 101 -12.93 2.67 14.46
C LYS A 101 -13.24 2.76 12.98
N ALA A 102 -12.35 2.31 12.10
CA ALA A 102 -12.57 2.36 10.67
C ALA A 102 -13.93 1.73 10.30
N ILE A 103 -14.73 2.48 9.56
CA ILE A 103 -16.12 2.12 9.22
C ILE A 103 -16.09 1.28 7.94
N ASN A 104 -16.92 0.26 7.89
CA ASN A 104 -17.14 -0.50 6.68
C ASN A 104 -18.05 0.29 5.74
N THR A 105 -17.78 0.20 4.45
CA THR A 105 -18.52 0.84 3.36
C THR A 105 -19.27 -0.17 2.52
N GLY A 106 -20.10 0.26 1.59
CA GLY A 106 -20.93 -0.61 0.80
C GLY A 106 -20.25 -1.13 -0.47
N GLY A 107 -19.67 -0.21 -1.24
CA GLY A 107 -19.37 -0.42 -2.64
C GLY A 107 -20.65 -0.43 -3.48
N GLY A 108 -20.61 0.04 -4.71
CA GLY A 108 -21.80 0.19 -5.56
C GLY A 108 -21.85 -0.76 -6.75
N ASP A 109 -20.70 -1.19 -7.21
CA ASP A 109 -20.58 -2.12 -8.34
C ASP A 109 -19.43 -3.13 -8.11
N ARG A 110 -18.70 -3.54 -9.14
CA ARG A 110 -17.64 -4.56 -9.03
C ARG A 110 -16.24 -4.00 -8.92
N ASP A 111 -16.08 -2.75 -9.33
CA ASP A 111 -14.83 -2.03 -9.31
C ASP A 111 -14.90 -1.00 -8.18
N GLU A 112 -13.78 -0.60 -7.64
CA GLU A 112 -13.70 0.35 -6.53
C GLU A 112 -12.73 1.48 -6.88
N PHE A 113 -12.78 2.61 -6.21
CA PHE A 113 -11.99 3.80 -6.57
C PHE A 113 -10.48 3.73 -6.22
N TYR A 114 -9.86 2.58 -6.50
CA TYR A 114 -8.44 2.35 -6.18
C TYR A 114 -7.50 3.30 -6.92
N GLU A 115 -7.86 3.76 -8.13
CA GLU A 115 -7.13 4.78 -8.86
C GLU A 115 -7.06 6.10 -8.08
N LEU A 116 -8.16 6.47 -7.40
CA LEU A 116 -8.22 7.63 -6.53
C LEU A 116 -7.40 7.42 -5.25
N VAL A 117 -7.47 6.23 -4.66
CA VAL A 117 -6.67 5.86 -3.48
C VAL A 117 -5.19 5.98 -3.79
N LEU A 118 -4.73 5.43 -4.93
CA LEU A 118 -3.34 5.55 -5.37
C LEU A 118 -2.94 7.02 -5.52
N LYS A 119 -3.75 7.82 -6.19
CA LYS A 119 -3.51 9.25 -6.35
C LYS A 119 -3.35 9.95 -5.01
N LYS A 120 -4.29 9.75 -4.07
CA LYS A 120 -4.26 10.38 -2.75
C LYS A 120 -3.04 9.94 -1.93
N ILE A 121 -2.69 8.65 -1.95
CA ILE A 121 -1.48 8.16 -1.27
C ILE A 121 -0.23 8.83 -1.83
N VAL A 122 -0.11 8.98 -3.15
CA VAL A 122 1.05 9.58 -3.80
C VAL A 122 1.15 11.08 -3.55
N GLU A 123 0.03 11.80 -3.52
CA GLU A 123 -0.02 13.26 -3.49
C GLU A 123 -0.21 13.83 -2.08
N GLU A 124 -0.97 13.16 -1.20
CA GLU A 124 -1.44 13.71 0.08
C GLU A 124 -0.71 13.13 1.30
N THR A 125 -0.03 11.98 1.21
CA THR A 125 0.75 11.46 2.34
C THR A 125 1.97 12.34 2.61
N SER A 126 2.20 12.68 3.87
CA SER A 126 3.34 13.51 4.31
C SER A 126 4.67 12.72 4.31
N TRP A 127 5.05 12.19 3.15
CA TRP A 127 6.28 11.43 2.96
C TRP A 127 7.50 12.21 3.40
N ARG A 128 8.31 11.63 4.29
CA ARG A 128 9.57 12.26 4.73
C ARG A 128 10.63 12.18 3.63
N GLU A 129 11.42 13.22 3.52
CA GLU A 129 12.59 13.24 2.64
C GLU A 129 13.60 12.18 3.08
N GLY A 130 14.23 11.48 2.13
CA GLY A 130 15.20 10.42 2.41
C GLY A 130 14.64 9.16 3.07
N SER A 131 13.30 9.03 3.26
CA SER A 131 12.71 7.79 3.78
C SER A 131 12.61 6.70 2.71
N THR A 132 12.71 5.45 3.12
CA THR A 132 12.14 4.34 2.35
C THR A 132 10.63 4.46 2.39
N LYS A 133 9.99 4.48 1.22
CA LYS A 133 8.54 4.67 1.08
C LYS A 133 7.89 3.36 0.65
N SER A 134 7.00 2.84 1.47
CA SER A 134 6.33 1.56 1.24
C SER A 134 4.82 1.68 1.42
N VAL A 135 4.08 1.04 0.55
CA VAL A 135 2.62 0.88 0.65
C VAL A 135 2.29 -0.60 0.68
N LEU A 136 1.44 -1.02 1.61
CA LEU A 136 0.78 -2.31 1.60
C LEU A 136 -0.69 -2.10 1.30
N LEU A 137 -1.12 -2.51 0.11
CA LEU A 137 -2.50 -2.40 -0.35
C LEU A 137 -3.22 -3.75 -0.23
N ILE A 138 -4.30 -3.81 0.57
CA ILE A 138 -5.09 -5.01 0.86
C ILE A 138 -6.50 -4.82 0.29
N ALA A 139 -6.84 -5.57 -0.76
CA ALA A 139 -8.07 -5.34 -1.51
C ALA A 139 -8.47 -6.56 -2.37
N ASP A 140 -9.68 -6.57 -2.96
CA ASP A 140 -10.18 -7.71 -3.74
C ASP A 140 -10.80 -7.38 -5.11
N ALA A 141 -11.03 -6.10 -5.43
CA ALA A 141 -11.67 -5.63 -6.67
C ALA A 141 -10.68 -5.09 -7.71
N ASN A 142 -11.15 -4.38 -8.72
CA ASN A 142 -10.33 -3.62 -9.68
C ASN A 142 -10.51 -2.10 -9.46
N PRO A 143 -9.62 -1.26 -9.99
CA PRO A 143 -9.85 0.18 -10.08
C PRO A 143 -10.87 0.50 -11.16
N HIS A 144 -11.61 1.60 -10.99
CA HIS A 144 -12.43 2.15 -12.07
C HIS A 144 -11.57 2.63 -13.25
N GLY A 145 -12.12 2.47 -14.45
CA GLY A 145 -11.47 2.94 -15.68
C GLY A 145 -11.69 4.43 -15.95
N ILE A 146 -10.91 4.96 -16.90
CA ILE A 146 -11.12 6.30 -17.45
C ILE A 146 -12.53 6.35 -18.05
N GLY A 147 -13.22 7.48 -17.81
CA GLY A 147 -14.59 7.70 -18.29
C GLY A 147 -15.67 7.15 -17.34
N TYR A 148 -15.33 6.43 -16.29
CA TYR A 148 -16.32 5.99 -15.30
C TYR A 148 -17.10 7.16 -14.73
N SER A 149 -18.40 6.94 -14.48
CA SER A 149 -19.28 7.92 -13.90
C SER A 149 -20.20 7.30 -12.86
N TYR A 150 -20.44 7.99 -11.77
CA TYR A 150 -21.39 7.61 -10.75
C TYR A 150 -22.16 8.84 -10.27
N SER A 151 -23.46 8.89 -10.61
CA SER A 151 -24.36 9.97 -10.20
C SER A 151 -23.78 11.36 -10.50
N ASP A 152 -24.01 12.32 -9.59
CA ASP A 152 -23.38 13.66 -9.64
C ASP A 152 -22.01 13.72 -8.92
N ILE A 153 -21.58 12.62 -8.33
CA ILE A 153 -20.32 12.51 -7.58
C ILE A 153 -19.13 12.54 -8.53
N ILE A 154 -19.15 11.68 -9.55
CA ILE A 154 -18.15 11.65 -10.60
C ILE A 154 -18.82 11.45 -11.96
N ARG A 155 -18.58 12.33 -12.94
CA ARG A 155 -19.20 12.28 -14.26
C ARG A 155 -18.27 11.77 -15.35
N ASN A 156 -16.98 11.83 -15.16
CA ASN A 156 -15.99 11.41 -16.14
C ASN A 156 -14.66 11.22 -15.42
N ASN A 157 -14.44 10.01 -14.91
CA ASN A 157 -13.19 9.70 -14.22
C ASN A 157 -12.00 9.90 -15.19
N GLN A 158 -11.07 10.76 -14.83
CA GLN A 158 -9.85 11.02 -15.58
C GLN A 158 -8.60 10.43 -14.92
N ILE A 159 -8.77 9.67 -13.83
CA ILE A 159 -7.64 9.08 -13.12
C ILE A 159 -7.32 7.73 -13.78
N ASP A 160 -6.14 7.63 -14.37
CA ASP A 160 -5.59 6.36 -14.82
C ASP A 160 -4.69 5.79 -13.71
N TRP A 161 -5.08 4.67 -13.14
CA TRP A 161 -4.31 4.02 -12.09
C TRP A 161 -2.87 3.66 -12.53
N ARG A 162 -2.63 3.42 -13.83
CA ARG A 162 -1.28 3.16 -14.35
C ARG A 162 -0.41 4.41 -14.29
N GLU A 163 -0.97 5.56 -14.58
CA GLU A 163 -0.26 6.84 -14.44
C GLU A 163 0.02 7.14 -12.98
N GLU A 164 -0.91 6.86 -12.07
CA GLU A 164 -0.66 7.02 -10.63
C GLU A 164 0.41 6.03 -10.11
N ALA A 165 0.41 4.79 -10.60
CA ALA A 165 1.46 3.82 -10.30
C ALA A 165 2.84 4.29 -10.80
N LYS A 166 2.92 4.88 -12.01
CA LYS A 166 4.17 5.47 -12.53
C LYS A 166 4.64 6.66 -11.69
N LYS A 167 3.71 7.51 -11.23
CA LYS A 167 4.03 8.61 -10.31
C LYS A 167 4.56 8.09 -8.98
N ALA A 168 3.95 7.02 -8.42
CA ALA A 168 4.45 6.36 -7.23
C ALA A 168 5.89 5.85 -7.43
N ALA A 169 6.14 5.12 -8.51
CA ALA A 169 7.46 4.61 -8.85
C ALA A 169 8.48 5.75 -9.01
N ALA A 170 8.10 6.85 -9.67
CA ALA A 170 8.98 8.02 -9.84
C ALA A 170 9.32 8.73 -8.53
N LYS A 171 8.49 8.58 -7.49
CA LYS A 171 8.75 9.08 -6.13
C LYS A 171 9.45 8.03 -5.24
N GLY A 172 9.84 6.88 -5.78
CA GLY A 172 10.47 5.79 -5.03
C GLY A 172 9.50 5.05 -4.08
N ILE A 173 8.18 5.17 -4.29
CA ILE A 173 7.17 4.49 -3.48
C ILE A 173 7.00 3.07 -4.03
N LYS A 174 7.32 2.06 -3.23
CA LYS A 174 7.07 0.65 -3.54
C LYS A 174 5.68 0.25 -3.04
N ILE A 175 4.89 -0.40 -3.90
CA ILE A 175 3.54 -0.86 -3.54
C ILE A 175 3.49 -2.38 -3.57
N ASP A 176 3.47 -2.97 -2.39
CA ASP A 176 3.16 -4.37 -2.21
C ASP A 176 1.64 -4.54 -2.15
N THR A 177 1.10 -5.54 -2.85
CA THR A 177 -0.34 -5.79 -2.85
C THR A 177 -0.66 -7.11 -2.17
N MET A 178 -1.62 -7.11 -1.27
CA MET A 178 -2.22 -8.31 -0.70
C MET A 178 -3.58 -8.55 -1.36
N GLN A 179 -3.59 -9.46 -2.31
CA GLN A 179 -4.75 -9.72 -3.15
C GLN A 179 -5.70 -10.71 -2.48
N CYS A 180 -6.91 -10.24 -2.13
CA CYS A 180 -8.01 -11.07 -1.60
C CYS A 180 -8.89 -11.69 -2.69
N GLY A 181 -8.81 -11.17 -3.92
CA GLY A 181 -9.55 -11.61 -5.10
C GLY A 181 -8.65 -12.26 -6.17
N THR A 182 -9.09 -12.25 -7.43
CA THR A 182 -8.37 -12.88 -8.55
C THR A 182 -7.95 -11.91 -9.66
N SER A 183 -8.08 -10.61 -9.45
CA SER A 183 -7.74 -9.60 -10.46
C SER A 183 -6.25 -9.58 -10.82
N ARG A 184 -5.95 -9.32 -12.10
CA ARG A 184 -4.57 -9.25 -12.61
C ARG A 184 -3.89 -7.91 -12.35
N TRP A 185 -4.66 -6.85 -12.11
CA TRP A 185 -4.10 -5.50 -11.95
C TRP A 185 -3.15 -5.39 -10.76
N TYR A 186 -3.35 -6.18 -9.69
CA TYR A 186 -2.46 -6.22 -8.53
C TYR A 186 -1.01 -6.54 -8.90
N LYS A 187 -0.81 -7.56 -9.74
CA LYS A 187 0.53 -7.93 -10.24
C LYS A 187 1.13 -6.84 -11.12
N GLU A 188 0.30 -6.18 -11.93
CA GLU A 188 0.75 -5.09 -12.79
C GLU A 188 1.14 -3.88 -11.96
N LEU A 189 0.32 -3.49 -10.96
CA LEU A 189 0.61 -2.41 -10.03
C LEU A 189 1.93 -2.64 -9.28
N SER A 190 2.07 -3.80 -8.63
CA SER A 190 3.29 -4.14 -7.90
C SER A 190 4.52 -4.13 -8.83
N LYS A 191 4.41 -4.65 -10.05
CA LYS A 191 5.50 -4.63 -11.02
C LYS A 191 5.92 -3.22 -11.42
N ILE A 192 4.97 -2.30 -11.66
CA ILE A 192 5.27 -0.91 -12.03
C ILE A 192 6.01 -0.20 -10.89
N THR A 193 5.65 -0.50 -9.64
CA THR A 193 6.18 0.17 -8.46
C THR A 193 7.33 -0.56 -7.77
N ASN A 194 7.88 -1.61 -8.40
CA ASN A 194 8.91 -2.47 -7.81
C ASN A 194 8.50 -3.04 -6.44
N GLY A 195 7.24 -3.41 -6.31
CA GLY A 195 6.69 -4.12 -5.16
C GLY A 195 6.39 -5.59 -5.47
N ILE A 196 5.77 -6.28 -4.52
CA ILE A 196 5.44 -7.71 -4.60
C ILE A 196 3.93 -7.91 -4.48
N ASN A 197 3.37 -8.81 -5.30
CA ASN A 197 2.00 -9.25 -5.14
C ASN A 197 1.94 -10.49 -4.25
N LEU A 198 1.25 -10.38 -3.12
CA LEU A 198 1.15 -11.38 -2.07
C LEU A 198 -0.26 -11.99 -2.03
N PRO A 199 -0.39 -13.30 -1.76
CA PRO A 199 -1.71 -13.88 -1.50
C PRO A 199 -2.23 -13.44 -0.13
N PHE A 200 -3.53 -13.17 -0.02
CA PHE A 200 -4.19 -12.96 1.25
C PHE A 200 -5.02 -14.21 1.62
N LYS A 201 -4.82 -14.68 2.85
CA LYS A 201 -5.65 -15.71 3.47
C LYS A 201 -6.11 -15.25 4.84
N THR A 202 -7.27 -15.72 5.27
CA THR A 202 -7.85 -15.34 6.57
C THR A 202 -7.23 -16.08 7.78
N ASP A 203 -6.19 -16.86 7.56
CA ASP A 203 -5.49 -17.66 8.55
C ASP A 203 -4.34 -16.91 9.27
N SER A 204 -3.69 -17.60 10.18
CA SER A 204 -2.57 -17.08 10.96
C SER A 204 -1.35 -16.68 10.11
N LYS A 205 -1.24 -17.19 8.89
CA LYS A 205 -0.11 -16.92 7.99
C LYS A 205 -0.14 -15.50 7.45
N THR A 206 -1.33 -14.88 7.35
CA THR A 206 -1.45 -13.51 6.86
C THR A 206 -0.65 -12.52 7.70
N SER A 207 -0.62 -12.67 9.03
CA SER A 207 0.20 -11.80 9.88
C SER A 207 1.69 -11.96 9.60
N GLN A 208 2.16 -13.20 9.33
CA GLN A 208 3.55 -13.47 8.97
C GLN A 208 3.92 -12.87 7.61
N VAL A 209 2.99 -12.88 6.64
CA VAL A 209 3.19 -12.25 5.32
C VAL A 209 3.35 -10.74 5.46
N ILE A 210 2.48 -10.09 6.25
CA ILE A 210 2.56 -8.65 6.51
C ILE A 210 3.84 -8.31 7.28
N GLU A 211 4.22 -9.13 8.25
CA GLU A 211 5.45 -8.97 9.02
C GLU A 211 6.69 -9.10 8.12
N ALA A 212 6.73 -10.10 7.23
CA ALA A 212 7.79 -10.27 6.25
C ALA A 212 7.94 -9.05 5.33
N ALA A 213 6.82 -8.54 4.79
CA ALA A 213 6.79 -7.34 3.96
C ALA A 213 7.41 -6.14 4.70
N SER A 214 6.99 -5.94 5.94
CA SER A 214 7.43 -4.80 6.75
C SER A 214 8.91 -4.88 7.11
N TYR A 215 9.42 -6.05 7.48
CA TYR A 215 10.84 -6.23 7.79
C TYR A 215 11.71 -6.11 6.55
N ALA A 216 11.24 -6.60 5.40
CA ALA A 216 11.96 -6.45 4.13
C ALA A 216 12.10 -4.98 3.70
N ARG A 217 11.10 -4.15 4.02
CA ARG A 217 11.10 -2.71 3.66
C ARG A 217 11.83 -1.84 4.68
N GLY A 218 12.06 -2.32 5.89
CA GLY A 218 12.67 -1.54 6.99
C GLY A 218 14.17 -1.28 6.87
N GLY A 219 14.83 -1.77 5.81
CA GLY A 219 16.25 -1.56 5.57
C GLY A 219 17.15 -2.33 6.54
N GLU A 220 18.34 -1.79 6.80
CA GLU A 220 19.36 -2.46 7.63
C GLU A 220 18.85 -2.72 9.06
N SER A 221 18.07 -1.79 9.65
CA SER A 221 17.57 -1.91 11.02
C SER A 221 16.68 -3.14 11.26
N THR A 222 16.00 -3.63 10.23
CA THR A 222 15.11 -4.81 10.30
C THR A 222 15.67 -6.04 9.60
N ARG A 223 16.82 -5.93 8.93
CA ARG A 223 17.43 -7.04 8.17
C ARG A 223 17.69 -8.29 9.02
N GLY A 224 18.16 -8.10 10.26
CA GLY A 224 18.39 -9.20 11.21
C GLY A 224 17.08 -9.94 11.55
N LEU A 225 16.01 -9.20 11.78
CA LEU A 225 14.67 -9.77 12.05
C LEU A 225 14.11 -10.47 10.82
N PHE A 226 14.22 -9.85 9.64
CA PHE A 226 13.82 -10.48 8.39
C PHE A 226 14.51 -11.82 8.19
N LYS A 227 15.84 -11.87 8.38
CA LYS A 227 16.60 -13.11 8.25
C LYS A 227 16.18 -14.15 9.28
N ALA A 228 16.04 -13.79 10.54
CA ALA A 228 15.66 -14.72 11.61
C ALA A 228 14.25 -15.32 11.37
N THR A 229 13.29 -14.50 10.94
CA THR A 229 11.93 -14.97 10.61
C THR A 229 11.91 -15.82 9.35
N MET A 230 12.74 -15.49 8.34
CA MET A 230 12.93 -16.31 7.14
C MET A 230 13.52 -17.70 7.49
N ASP A 231 14.58 -17.74 8.28
CA ASP A 231 15.22 -19.00 8.69
C ASP A 231 14.24 -19.89 9.47
N SER A 232 13.42 -19.29 10.34
CA SER A 232 12.34 -19.98 11.06
C SER A 232 11.27 -20.53 10.11
N ALA A 233 10.86 -19.76 9.12
CA ALA A 233 9.88 -20.20 8.11
C ALA A 233 10.43 -21.38 7.27
N LEU A 234 11.68 -21.30 6.85
CA LEU A 234 12.35 -22.37 6.11
C LEU A 234 12.45 -23.64 6.96
N ALA A 235 12.84 -23.53 8.23
CA ALA A 235 12.97 -24.65 9.16
C ALA A 235 11.63 -25.33 9.48
N SER A 236 10.52 -24.57 9.48
CA SER A 236 9.18 -25.13 9.70
C SER A 236 8.62 -25.95 8.54
N GLY A 237 9.26 -25.91 7.37
CA GLY A 237 8.77 -26.55 6.15
C GLY A 237 7.54 -25.89 5.54
N ASP A 238 7.17 -24.68 6.02
CA ASP A 238 6.06 -23.91 5.45
C ASP A 238 6.45 -23.32 4.10
N THR A 239 6.09 -24.01 3.02
CA THR A 239 6.45 -23.64 1.66
C THR A 239 5.85 -22.30 1.21
N GLU A 240 4.68 -21.94 1.72
CA GLU A 240 4.00 -20.71 1.35
C GLU A 240 4.69 -19.47 1.96
N ILE A 241 4.95 -19.49 3.25
CA ILE A 241 5.66 -18.42 3.95
C ILE A 241 7.12 -18.33 3.47
N SER A 242 7.77 -19.48 3.25
CA SER A 242 9.11 -19.54 2.67
C SER A 242 9.17 -18.89 1.29
N ALA A 243 8.16 -19.08 0.45
CA ALA A 243 8.08 -18.43 -0.87
C ALA A 243 7.97 -16.89 -0.76
N VAL A 244 7.21 -16.37 0.23
CA VAL A 244 7.10 -14.93 0.50
C VAL A 244 8.47 -14.35 0.88
N TYR A 245 9.17 -14.95 1.85
CA TYR A 245 10.51 -14.50 2.25
C TYR A 245 11.51 -14.58 1.10
N THR A 246 11.45 -15.65 0.29
CA THR A 246 12.31 -15.82 -0.88
C THR A 246 12.06 -14.71 -1.92
N ALA A 247 10.80 -14.31 -2.12
CA ALA A 247 10.46 -13.22 -3.04
C ALA A 247 11.10 -11.90 -2.59
N TYR A 248 10.99 -11.56 -1.31
CA TYR A 248 11.61 -10.35 -0.76
C TYR A 248 13.14 -10.42 -0.75
N SER A 249 13.73 -11.58 -0.47
CA SER A 249 15.20 -11.75 -0.44
C SER A 249 15.86 -11.38 -1.77
N LYS A 250 15.18 -11.61 -2.89
CA LYS A 250 15.69 -11.25 -4.23
C LYS A 250 15.77 -9.75 -4.46
N GLU A 251 15.05 -8.95 -3.68
CA GLU A 251 15.08 -7.48 -3.76
C GLU A 251 16.07 -6.86 -2.77
N LEU A 252 16.57 -7.64 -1.81
CA LEU A 252 17.51 -7.18 -0.77
C LEU A 252 18.97 -7.43 -1.15
N VAL A 253 19.21 -8.07 -2.29
CA VAL A 253 20.53 -8.28 -2.91
C VAL A 253 20.79 -7.15 -3.90
#